data_96f8c20deb81e109455250253a6e9095
#
_entry.id   96f8c20deb81e109455250253a6e9095
#
_cell.length_a   1.000
_cell.length_b   1.000
_cell.length_c   1.000
_cell.angle_alpha   90.00
_cell.angle_beta   90.00
_cell.angle_gamma   90.00
#
_symmetry.space_group_name_H-M   'P 1'
#
loop_
_entity.id
_entity.type
_entity.pdbx_description
1 polymer ?
#
loop_
_entity_poly.entity_id
_entity_poly.type
_entity_poly.pdbx_seq_one_letter_code
_entity_poly.pdbx_strand_id
1 'polypeptide(L)'
;MSDLAVERFVTFVVVIVHPDPSEVTIVNAGHMPPVWLRSADNTIVEPGQQESGLPIAIDSGMRYESVRCTIEPGDVMVLYTDGVNEAMNGNDEEFGMDRIRQLTAAGGDAQTITDRLVTAVRTFVSDTPPFDDMALVVIQRI
;
A
#
# COMPACT_ATOMS: atom_id res chain seq x y z
N MET A 1 2.55 34.90 -21.58
CA MET A 1 1.84 33.62 -21.44
C MET A 1 2.69 32.73 -20.53
N SER A 2 2.34 32.63 -19.29
CA SER A 2 2.96 31.64 -18.41
C SER A 2 2.31 30.31 -18.75
N ASP A 3 3.06 29.43 -19.40
CA ASP A 3 2.76 28.02 -19.45
C ASP A 3 2.74 27.55 -17.99
N LEU A 4 1.55 27.38 -17.43
CA LEU A 4 1.35 26.57 -16.26
C LEU A 4 1.63 25.13 -16.72
N ALA A 5 2.91 24.77 -16.72
CA ALA A 5 3.30 23.38 -16.75
C ALA A 5 2.63 22.74 -15.52
N VAL A 6 1.55 22.03 -15.76
CA VAL A 6 0.98 21.16 -14.74
C VAL A 6 2.08 20.16 -14.41
N GLU A 7 2.77 20.38 -13.30
CA GLU A 7 3.80 19.46 -12.82
C GLU A 7 3.10 18.13 -12.52
N ARG A 8 3.22 17.21 -13.45
CA ARG A 8 2.72 15.86 -13.29
C ARG A 8 3.81 15.04 -12.62
N PHE A 9 3.49 14.44 -11.52
CA PHE A 9 4.36 13.49 -10.82
C PHE A 9 3.64 12.15 -10.67
N VAL A 10 4.43 11.10 -10.44
CA VAL A 10 3.92 9.75 -10.26
C VAL A 10 4.46 9.21 -8.94
N THR A 11 3.58 8.76 -8.08
CA THR A 11 3.95 7.96 -6.91
C THR A 11 4.10 6.50 -7.33
N PHE A 12 5.09 5.81 -6.79
CA PHE A 12 5.42 4.47 -7.22
C PHE A 12 6.00 3.64 -6.08
N VAL A 13 5.56 2.41 -5.96
CA VAL A 13 6.15 1.41 -5.07
C VAL A 13 6.43 0.13 -5.85
N VAL A 14 7.63 -0.41 -5.69
CA VAL A 14 8.04 -1.67 -6.30
C VAL A 14 8.33 -2.68 -5.22
N VAL A 15 7.77 -3.86 -5.35
CA VAL A 15 8.11 -5.03 -4.54
C VAL A 15 8.67 -6.09 -5.46
N ILE A 16 9.93 -6.45 -5.26
CA ILE A 16 10.63 -7.48 -6.02
C ILE A 16 10.69 -8.73 -5.15
N VAL A 17 10.02 -9.78 -5.60
CA VAL A 17 10.13 -11.11 -4.99
C VAL A 17 11.29 -11.83 -5.66
N HIS A 18 12.30 -12.22 -4.88
CA HIS A 18 13.48 -12.91 -5.40
C HIS A 18 13.21 -14.40 -5.66
N PRO A 19 14.08 -15.07 -6.48
CA PRO A 19 13.99 -16.51 -6.67
C PRO A 19 14.14 -17.32 -5.36
N ASP A 20 14.94 -16.82 -4.42
CA ASP A 20 14.85 -17.25 -3.02
C ASP A 20 13.61 -16.62 -2.41
N PRO A 21 12.54 -17.38 -2.17
CA PRO A 21 11.25 -16.84 -1.74
C PRO A 21 11.27 -16.23 -0.34
N SER A 22 12.39 -16.33 0.39
CA SER A 22 12.54 -15.70 1.70
C SER A 22 12.90 -14.23 1.64
N GLU A 23 13.26 -13.70 0.47
CA GLU A 23 13.72 -12.32 0.32
C GLU A 23 12.85 -11.48 -0.62
N VAL A 24 12.51 -10.29 -0.18
CA VAL A 24 11.86 -9.25 -0.99
C VAL A 24 12.66 -7.96 -0.92
N THR A 25 12.68 -7.21 -2.02
CA THR A 25 13.24 -5.86 -2.08
C THR A 25 12.11 -4.87 -2.36
N ILE A 26 12.08 -3.77 -1.59
CA ILE A 26 11.07 -2.73 -1.71
C ILE A 26 11.75 -1.42 -2.06
N VAL A 27 11.20 -0.70 -3.04
CA VAL A 27 11.59 0.67 -3.38
C VAL A 27 10.33 1.53 -3.39
N ASN A 28 10.37 2.66 -2.70
CA ASN A 28 9.23 3.55 -2.55
C ASN A 28 9.58 4.96 -3.06
N ALA A 29 8.80 5.45 -4.00
CA ALA A 29 8.88 6.77 -4.59
C ALA A 29 7.62 7.58 -4.26
N GLY A 30 7.50 8.02 -3.01
CA GLY A 30 6.41 8.87 -2.53
C GLY A 30 5.04 8.18 -2.47
N HIS A 31 5.00 6.86 -2.53
CA HIS A 31 3.78 6.06 -2.42
C HIS A 31 3.55 5.63 -0.95
N MET A 32 2.33 5.21 -0.61
CA MET A 32 2.08 4.56 0.67
C MET A 32 2.92 3.28 0.77
N PRO A 33 3.56 3.02 1.94
CA PRO A 33 4.31 1.79 2.15
C PRO A 33 3.37 0.58 2.16
N PRO A 34 3.85 -0.61 1.78
CA PRO A 34 3.10 -1.84 2.00
C PRO A 34 2.78 -2.05 3.47
N VAL A 35 1.59 -2.52 3.78
CA VAL A 35 1.21 -2.99 5.11
C VAL A 35 1.52 -4.49 5.19
N TRP A 36 2.46 -4.87 6.04
CA TRP A 36 2.96 -6.23 6.15
C TRP A 36 2.62 -6.83 7.51
N LEU A 37 1.80 -7.88 7.48
CA LEU A 37 1.50 -8.71 8.64
C LEU A 37 2.56 -9.80 8.77
N ARG A 38 3.31 -9.76 9.87
CA ARG A 38 4.29 -10.78 10.26
C ARG A 38 3.56 -11.93 10.94
N SER A 39 3.67 -13.13 10.39
CA SER A 39 2.99 -14.31 10.92
C SER A 39 3.56 -14.78 12.27
N ALA A 40 4.86 -14.54 12.51
CA ALA A 40 5.56 -15.01 13.70
C ALA A 40 5.02 -14.42 15.02
N ASP A 41 4.64 -13.15 15.01
CA ASP A 41 4.22 -12.41 16.20
C ASP A 41 2.93 -11.59 15.99
N ASN A 42 2.32 -11.74 14.83
CA ASN A 42 1.10 -11.03 14.43
C ASN A 42 1.24 -9.50 14.48
N THR A 43 2.45 -8.98 14.19
CA THR A 43 2.72 -7.55 14.15
C THR A 43 2.59 -6.99 12.73
N ILE A 44 2.24 -5.70 12.65
CA ILE A 44 2.23 -4.92 11.40
C ILE A 44 3.53 -4.12 11.31
N VAL A 45 4.20 -4.23 10.16
CA VAL A 45 5.32 -3.38 9.77
C VAL A 45 5.04 -2.73 8.42
N GLU A 46 5.64 -1.59 8.16
CA GLU A 46 5.47 -0.81 6.93
C GLU A 46 6.85 -0.49 6.33
N PRO A 47 7.49 -1.48 5.67
CA PRO A 47 8.82 -1.31 5.12
C PRO A 47 8.81 -0.31 3.95
N GLY A 48 9.88 0.47 3.83
CA GLY A 48 10.00 1.51 2.82
C GLY A 48 9.30 2.83 3.17
N GLN A 49 8.76 2.97 4.38
CA GLN A 49 8.16 4.22 4.85
C GLN A 49 9.23 5.28 5.13
N GLN A 50 10.29 4.91 5.84
CA GLN A 50 11.38 5.83 6.19
C GLN A 50 12.30 6.10 5.01
N GLU A 51 12.45 5.15 4.11
CA GLU A 51 13.27 5.21 2.90
C GLU A 51 12.50 5.77 1.69
N SER A 52 11.27 6.24 1.89
CA SER A 52 10.46 6.81 0.82
C SER A 52 11.11 8.07 0.27
N GLY A 53 11.35 8.07 -1.04
CA GLY A 53 11.81 9.23 -1.77
C GLY A 53 10.65 10.11 -2.26
N LEU A 54 10.99 11.17 -3.00
CA LEU A 54 10.01 12.00 -3.67
C LEU A 54 9.30 11.20 -4.80
N PRO A 55 8.08 11.55 -5.15
CA PRO A 55 7.44 11.03 -6.35
C PRO A 55 8.32 11.21 -7.60
N ILE A 56 8.16 10.30 -8.56
CA ILE A 56 8.91 10.35 -9.81
C ILE A 56 8.54 11.62 -10.60
N ALA A 57 9.53 12.19 -11.27
CA ALA A 57 9.47 13.43 -12.06
C ALA A 57 9.47 14.74 -11.26
N ILE A 58 9.60 14.72 -9.94
CA ILE A 58 9.83 15.93 -9.15
C ILE A 58 11.30 16.35 -9.24
N ASP A 59 12.22 15.40 -9.09
CA ASP A 59 13.67 15.63 -9.15
C ASP A 59 14.35 14.56 -10.00
N SER A 60 14.92 14.95 -11.13
CA SER A 60 15.63 14.05 -12.05
C SER A 60 16.94 13.47 -11.48
N GLY A 61 17.50 14.09 -10.44
CA GLY A 61 18.69 13.61 -9.73
C GLY A 61 18.40 12.68 -8.56
N MET A 62 17.13 12.45 -8.25
CA MET A 62 16.72 11.63 -7.12
C MET A 62 17.20 10.18 -7.27
N ARG A 63 17.83 9.67 -6.20
CA ARG A 63 18.16 8.26 -6.05
C ARG A 63 17.23 7.65 -5.02
N TYR A 64 16.67 6.50 -5.34
CA TYR A 64 15.75 5.79 -4.46
C TYR A 64 16.48 4.70 -3.68
N GLU A 65 16.27 4.70 -2.38
CA GLU A 65 16.81 3.66 -1.51
C GLU A 65 15.96 2.38 -1.64
N SER A 66 16.61 1.24 -1.58
CA SER A 66 15.98 -0.07 -1.54
C SER A 66 16.06 -0.66 -0.15
N VAL A 67 14.97 -1.29 0.29
CA VAL A 67 14.90 -2.04 1.54
C VAL A 67 14.80 -3.52 1.22
N ARG A 68 15.72 -4.32 1.78
CA ARG A 68 15.65 -5.78 1.73
C ARG A 68 15.01 -6.31 3.00
N CYS A 69 14.03 -7.18 2.84
CA CYS A 69 13.31 -7.78 3.95
C CYS A 69 13.25 -9.29 3.77
N THR A 70 13.32 -10.01 4.89
CA THR A 70 13.05 -11.45 4.92
C THR A 70 11.56 -11.64 5.15
N ILE A 71 10.90 -12.34 4.22
CA ILE A 71 9.49 -12.71 4.34
C ILE A 71 9.39 -14.18 4.77
N GLU A 72 8.65 -14.46 5.82
CA GLU A 72 8.49 -15.80 6.37
C GLU A 72 7.21 -16.47 5.85
N PRO A 73 7.13 -17.83 5.85
CA PRO A 73 5.90 -18.51 5.53
C PRO A 73 4.72 -18.03 6.40
N GLY A 74 3.60 -17.71 5.76
CA GLY A 74 2.43 -17.15 6.43
C GLY A 74 2.39 -15.62 6.49
N ASP A 75 3.49 -14.93 6.21
CA ASP A 75 3.50 -13.47 6.12
C ASP A 75 2.63 -13.00 4.96
N VAL A 76 1.93 -11.89 5.16
CA VAL A 76 1.06 -11.25 4.16
C VAL A 76 1.42 -9.78 4.01
N MET A 77 1.56 -9.35 2.77
CA MET A 77 1.84 -7.96 2.42
C MET A 77 0.69 -7.39 1.59
N VAL A 78 0.17 -6.25 2.00
CA VAL A 78 -0.91 -5.52 1.34
C VAL A 78 -0.37 -4.25 0.71
N LEU A 79 -0.52 -4.13 -0.60
CA LEU A 79 -0.23 -2.91 -1.36
C LEU A 79 -1.56 -2.31 -1.83
N TYR A 80 -1.67 -1.01 -1.80
CA TYR A 80 -2.90 -0.31 -2.15
C TYR A 80 -2.61 1.10 -2.66
N THR A 81 -3.51 1.64 -3.46
CA THR A 81 -3.45 3.03 -3.91
C THR A 81 -4.19 3.95 -2.93
N ASP A 82 -3.92 5.25 -3.02
CA ASP A 82 -4.56 6.29 -2.20
C ASP A 82 -6.10 6.30 -2.34
N GLY A 83 -6.64 5.86 -3.46
CA GLY A 83 -8.06 5.65 -3.62
C GLY A 83 -8.70 4.70 -2.59
N VAL A 84 -7.89 3.87 -1.90
CA VAL A 84 -8.36 3.01 -0.81
C VAL A 84 -8.41 3.75 0.52
N ASN A 85 -7.28 4.32 0.96
CA ASN A 85 -7.22 4.99 2.26
C ASN A 85 -7.93 6.34 2.28
N GLU A 86 -8.02 7.02 1.15
CA GLU A 86 -8.74 8.30 0.99
C GLU A 86 -10.20 8.11 0.56
N ALA A 87 -10.70 6.88 0.47
CA ALA A 87 -12.10 6.62 0.17
C ALA A 87 -13.00 7.30 1.22
N MET A 88 -13.98 8.08 0.74
CA MET A 88 -14.85 8.92 1.58
C MET A 88 -16.20 8.26 1.80
N ASN A 89 -16.76 8.43 2.99
CA ASN A 89 -18.15 8.13 3.27
C ASN A 89 -19.06 9.36 3.10
N GLY A 90 -20.35 9.19 3.32
CA GLY A 90 -21.33 10.28 3.22
C GLY A 90 -21.20 11.39 4.27
N ASN A 91 -20.33 11.22 5.26
CA ASN A 91 -20.04 12.20 6.33
C ASN A 91 -18.69 12.91 6.12
N ASP A 92 -18.09 12.79 4.93
CA ASP A 92 -16.78 13.36 4.60
C ASP A 92 -15.63 12.80 5.48
N GLU A 93 -15.76 11.56 5.93
CA GLU A 93 -14.71 10.85 6.65
C GLU A 93 -13.94 9.93 5.68
N GLU A 94 -12.60 9.90 5.81
CA GLU A 94 -11.75 8.99 5.06
C GLU A 94 -11.76 7.58 5.68
N PHE A 95 -11.62 6.56 4.83
CA PHE A 95 -11.44 5.18 5.27
C PHE A 95 -10.22 5.04 6.19
N GLY A 96 -9.10 5.61 5.79
CA GLY A 96 -7.90 5.81 6.58
C GLY A 96 -7.01 4.57 6.71
N MET A 97 -5.77 4.84 7.07
CA MET A 97 -4.71 3.84 7.25
C MET A 97 -4.99 2.89 8.41
N ASP A 98 -5.58 3.38 9.49
CA ASP A 98 -5.80 2.57 10.69
C ASP A 98 -6.77 1.42 10.43
N ARG A 99 -7.80 1.63 9.63
CA ARG A 99 -8.71 0.56 9.21
C ARG A 99 -7.99 -0.50 8.36
N ILE A 100 -7.12 -0.07 7.45
CA ILE A 100 -6.31 -0.99 6.63
C ILE A 100 -5.41 -1.85 7.53
N ARG A 101 -4.70 -1.24 8.48
CA ARG A 101 -3.85 -1.95 9.45
C ARG A 101 -4.64 -2.95 10.29
N GLN A 102 -5.76 -2.51 10.87
CA GLN A 102 -6.62 -3.37 11.71
C GLN A 102 -7.19 -4.56 10.93
N LEU A 103 -7.69 -4.33 9.72
CA LEU A 103 -8.27 -5.37 8.88
C LEU A 103 -7.21 -6.35 8.38
N THR A 104 -5.98 -5.88 8.14
CA THR A 104 -4.84 -6.74 7.80
C THR A 104 -4.39 -7.55 9.02
N ALA A 105 -4.30 -6.92 10.20
CA ALA A 105 -3.89 -7.56 11.46
C ALA A 105 -4.87 -8.65 11.92
N ALA A 106 -6.12 -8.64 11.47
CA ALA A 106 -7.07 -9.70 11.73
C ALA A 106 -6.66 -11.05 11.11
N GLY A 107 -5.65 -11.05 10.24
CA GLY A 107 -5.04 -12.27 9.68
C GLY A 107 -5.93 -13.00 8.67
N GLY A 108 -5.45 -14.16 8.25
CA GLY A 108 -6.04 -14.99 7.21
C GLY A 108 -5.11 -15.13 6.00
N ASP A 109 -5.55 -15.86 5.00
CA ASP A 109 -4.83 -15.95 3.74
C ASP A 109 -5.03 -14.69 2.87
N ALA A 110 -4.30 -14.60 1.77
CA ALA A 110 -4.36 -13.44 0.88
C ALA A 110 -5.78 -13.17 0.35
N GLN A 111 -6.53 -14.21 0.03
CA GLN A 111 -7.91 -14.06 -0.44
C GLN A 111 -8.83 -13.52 0.65
N THR A 112 -8.75 -14.08 1.85
CA THR A 112 -9.54 -13.64 3.01
C THR A 112 -9.28 -12.17 3.35
N ILE A 113 -8.02 -11.75 3.34
CA ILE A 113 -7.65 -10.36 3.62
C ILE A 113 -8.14 -9.43 2.50
N THR A 114 -7.99 -9.84 1.23
CA THR A 114 -8.50 -9.08 0.09
C THR A 114 -10.00 -8.87 0.18
N ASP A 115 -10.78 -9.94 0.40
CA ASP A 115 -12.24 -9.87 0.48
C ASP A 115 -12.71 -9.01 1.66
N ARG A 116 -12.02 -9.11 2.79
CA ARG A 116 -12.29 -8.30 3.98
C ARG A 116 -12.08 -6.81 3.71
N LEU A 117 -10.95 -6.44 3.12
CA LEU A 117 -10.63 -5.05 2.78
C LEU A 117 -11.60 -4.49 1.75
N VAL A 118 -11.87 -5.21 0.67
CA VAL A 118 -12.82 -4.77 -0.37
C VAL A 118 -14.22 -4.59 0.19
N THR A 119 -14.69 -5.54 1.00
CA THR A 119 -16.00 -5.45 1.65
C THR A 119 -16.08 -4.27 2.61
N ALA A 120 -15.04 -4.06 3.41
CA ALA A 120 -15.00 -2.96 4.38
C ALA A 120 -15.01 -1.59 3.68
N VAL A 121 -14.24 -1.41 2.61
CA VAL A 121 -14.25 -0.16 1.83
C VAL A 121 -15.62 0.07 1.20
N ARG A 122 -16.18 -0.93 0.54
CA ARG A 122 -17.52 -0.82 -0.09
C ARG A 122 -18.61 -0.48 0.92
N THR A 123 -18.60 -1.11 2.08
CA THR A 123 -19.55 -0.81 3.17
C THR A 123 -19.36 0.60 3.69
N PHE A 124 -18.11 1.04 3.84
CA PHE A 124 -17.79 2.37 4.34
C PHE A 124 -18.23 3.50 3.40
N VAL A 125 -17.96 3.36 2.09
CA VAL A 125 -18.35 4.37 1.09
C VAL A 125 -19.84 4.33 0.80
N SER A 126 -20.49 3.16 0.96
CA SER A 126 -21.91 2.96 0.69
C SER A 126 -22.33 3.51 -0.68
N ASP A 127 -23.27 4.45 -0.72
CA ASP A 127 -23.78 5.07 -1.95
C ASP A 127 -22.96 6.29 -2.39
N THR A 128 -21.89 6.65 -1.67
CA THR A 128 -21.04 7.78 -2.03
C THR A 128 -20.27 7.44 -3.32
N PRO A 129 -20.33 8.28 -4.37
CA PRO A 129 -19.58 8.04 -5.59
C PRO A 129 -18.07 7.96 -5.30
N PRO A 130 -17.33 7.02 -5.92
CA PRO A 130 -15.90 6.93 -5.75
C PRO A 130 -15.22 8.20 -6.27
N PHE A 131 -14.31 8.75 -5.48
CA PHE A 131 -13.56 9.94 -5.83
C PHE A 131 -12.36 9.61 -6.74
N ASP A 132 -11.78 8.42 -6.58
CA ASP A 132 -10.62 7.94 -7.31
C ASP A 132 -10.68 6.41 -7.51
N ASP A 133 -9.85 5.92 -8.43
CA ASP A 133 -9.70 4.50 -8.70
C ASP A 133 -9.00 3.79 -7.54
N MET A 134 -9.48 2.60 -7.21
CA MET A 134 -8.94 1.78 -6.14
C MET A 134 -8.21 0.57 -6.71
N ALA A 135 -6.96 0.38 -6.32
CA ALA A 135 -6.21 -0.83 -6.59
C ALA A 135 -5.70 -1.43 -5.27
N LEU A 136 -5.77 -2.74 -5.17
CA LEU A 136 -5.34 -3.53 -4.02
C LEU A 136 -4.65 -4.80 -4.51
N VAL A 137 -3.47 -5.07 -3.98
CA VAL A 137 -2.71 -6.30 -4.23
C VAL A 137 -2.31 -6.90 -2.89
N VAL A 138 -2.61 -8.17 -2.70
CA VAL A 138 -2.23 -8.91 -1.49
C VAL A 138 -1.31 -10.06 -1.89
N ILE A 139 -0.13 -10.09 -1.29
CA ILE A 139 0.90 -11.09 -1.52
C ILE A 139 1.06 -11.89 -0.24
N GLN A 140 1.03 -13.21 -0.34
CA GLN A 140 1.27 -14.12 0.77
C GLN A 140 2.40 -15.06 0.44
N ARG A 141 3.33 -15.27 1.37
CA ARG A 141 4.26 -16.38 1.32
C ARG A 141 3.60 -17.65 1.87
N ILE A 142 3.53 -18.67 1.04
CA ILE A 142 3.01 -20.00 1.41
C ILE A 142 4.10 -20.83 2.07
#